data_e7d5f5df3613893898a3210237626b28
#
_entry.id   e7d5f5df3613893898a3210237626b28
#
_cell.length_a   1.000
_cell.length_b   1.000
_cell.length_c   1.000
_cell.angle_alpha   90.00
_cell.angle_beta   90.00
_cell.angle_gamma   90.00
#
_symmetry.space_group_name_H-M   'P 1'
#
loop_
_entity.id
_entity.type
_entity.pdbx_description
1 polymer ?
#
loop_
_entity_poly.entity_id
_entity_poly.type
_entity_poly.pdbx_seq_one_letter_code
_entity_poly.pdbx_strand_id
1 'polypeptide(L)'
;MCIRDSYCMKLGAKGCINRNEFDHWGMLPHWKDTEKYNVWLKGVRGFGKAIWDVLGEKRSPRIVFEHPGEDTIPTSIFVCDTGGMVVICAGTTGYNATVDLRYHWMRQKRLQGSHFANDVQSEGLNDLVLAGQVDPCLSRTFTWEELPLAHQLMHDNKHPHGNMSILVGATTTGTGATAAKP
;
A
#
# COMPACT_ATOMS: atom_id res chain seq x y z
N MET A 1 12.00 -13.38 4.84
CA MET A 1 10.58 -12.96 4.95
C MET A 1 10.44 -12.14 6.21
N CYS A 2 10.06 -10.87 6.12
CA CYS A 2 9.91 -10.04 7.29
C CYS A 2 8.56 -10.28 7.98
N ILE A 3 8.38 -9.80 9.22
CA ILE A 3 7.14 -10.02 9.98
C ILE A 3 5.93 -9.40 9.25
N ARG A 4 6.12 -8.27 8.53
CA ARG A 4 5.08 -7.65 7.70
C ARG A 4 4.63 -8.54 6.55
N ASP A 5 5.57 -9.25 5.90
CA ASP A 5 5.25 -10.18 4.81
C ASP A 5 4.36 -11.31 5.31
N SER A 6 4.71 -11.89 6.48
CA SER A 6 3.92 -12.96 7.11
C SER A 6 2.51 -12.50 7.45
N TYR A 7 2.35 -11.23 7.86
CA TYR A 7 1.05 -10.65 8.17
C TYR A 7 0.20 -10.46 6.91
N CYS A 8 0.78 -9.90 5.85
CA CYS A 8 0.09 -9.77 4.56
C CYS A 8 -0.36 -11.11 3.99
N MET A 9 0.48 -12.15 4.13
CA MET A 9 0.13 -13.51 3.69
C MET A 9 -1.05 -14.07 4.47
N LYS A 10 -1.13 -13.84 5.78
CA LYS A 10 -2.30 -14.25 6.60
C LYS A 10 -3.60 -13.55 6.18
N LEU A 11 -3.50 -12.33 5.69
CA LEU A 11 -4.64 -11.56 5.15
C LEU A 11 -4.99 -11.90 3.70
N GLY A 12 -4.35 -12.91 3.11
CA GLY A 12 -4.70 -13.42 1.79
C GLY A 12 -3.86 -12.87 0.63
N ALA A 13 -2.75 -12.18 0.90
CA ALA A 13 -1.81 -11.81 -0.15
C ALA A 13 -1.25 -13.05 -0.84
N LYS A 14 -1.10 -13.00 -2.16
CA LYS A 14 -0.50 -14.10 -2.94
C LYS A 14 1.01 -14.20 -2.75
N GLY A 15 1.66 -13.11 -2.36
CA GLY A 15 3.08 -13.06 -2.08
C GLY A 15 3.53 -11.64 -1.75
N CYS A 16 4.78 -11.52 -1.38
CA CYS A 16 5.44 -10.26 -1.07
C CYS A 16 6.72 -10.14 -1.91
N ILE A 17 7.00 -8.96 -2.39
CA ILE A 17 8.20 -8.63 -3.16
C ILE A 17 9.01 -7.63 -2.35
N ASN A 18 10.25 -7.98 -2.06
CA ASN A 18 11.17 -7.07 -1.38
C ASN A 18 11.67 -5.99 -2.37
N ARG A 19 11.19 -4.77 -2.23
CA ARG A 19 11.57 -3.67 -3.10
C ARG A 19 13.06 -3.33 -3.04
N ASN A 20 13.76 -3.68 -1.96
CA ASN A 20 15.20 -3.42 -1.82
C ASN A 20 16.08 -4.31 -2.72
N GLU A 21 15.48 -5.29 -3.40
CA GLU A 21 16.17 -6.09 -4.43
C GLU A 21 16.20 -5.39 -5.80
N PHE A 22 15.63 -4.19 -5.90
CA PHE A 22 15.54 -3.39 -7.11
C PHE A 22 16.07 -1.98 -6.85
N ASP A 23 16.76 -1.40 -7.81
CA ASP A 23 17.44 -0.11 -7.73
C ASP A 23 16.89 0.96 -8.69
N HIS A 24 15.79 0.66 -9.38
CA HIS A 24 15.18 1.54 -10.40
C HIS A 24 14.19 2.57 -9.84
N TRP A 25 14.09 2.71 -8.52
CA TRP A 25 13.16 3.63 -7.86
C TRP A 25 13.56 5.09 -8.06
N GLY A 26 12.63 5.99 -7.92
CA GLY A 26 12.84 7.42 -8.05
C GLY A 26 12.33 8.01 -9.37
N MET A 27 12.77 9.22 -9.66
CA MET A 27 12.35 9.95 -10.85
C MET A 27 12.80 9.25 -12.14
N LEU A 28 11.93 9.27 -13.14
CA LEU A 28 12.28 8.78 -14.46
C LEU A 28 13.45 9.57 -15.06
N PRO A 29 14.45 8.88 -15.61
CA PRO A 29 15.42 9.54 -16.48
C PRO A 29 14.72 10.17 -17.69
N HIS A 30 15.28 11.26 -18.18
CA HIS A 30 14.74 11.90 -19.38
C HIS A 30 14.77 10.93 -20.57
N TRP A 31 13.68 10.81 -21.32
CA TRP A 31 13.54 9.83 -22.40
C TRP A 31 14.59 9.94 -23.51
N LYS A 32 15.25 11.12 -23.69
CA LYS A 32 16.37 11.33 -24.61
C LYS A 32 17.72 10.81 -24.06
N ASP A 33 17.84 10.63 -22.75
CA ASP A 33 18.98 9.95 -22.13
C ASP A 33 18.75 8.44 -22.23
N THR A 34 19.03 7.92 -23.41
CA THR A 34 18.70 6.52 -23.76
C THR A 34 19.44 5.52 -22.90
N GLU A 35 20.63 5.85 -22.43
CA GLU A 35 21.42 4.97 -21.57
C GLU A 35 20.74 4.79 -20.20
N LYS A 36 20.53 5.89 -19.48
CA LYS A 36 19.88 5.86 -18.18
C LYS A 36 18.44 5.36 -18.26
N TYR A 37 17.72 5.75 -19.31
CA TYR A 37 16.36 5.28 -19.52
C TYR A 37 16.30 3.75 -19.73
N ASN A 38 17.24 3.16 -20.46
CA ASN A 38 17.30 1.70 -20.65
C ASN A 38 17.67 0.97 -19.36
N VAL A 39 18.52 1.55 -18.51
CA VAL A 39 18.82 0.99 -17.16
C VAL A 39 17.52 0.95 -16.33
N TRP A 40 16.81 2.09 -16.24
CA TRP A 40 15.52 2.14 -15.55
C TRP A 40 14.53 1.12 -16.13
N LEU A 41 14.41 1.05 -17.46
CA LEU A 41 13.48 0.15 -18.13
C LEU A 41 13.79 -1.33 -17.87
N LYS A 42 15.06 -1.69 -17.75
CA LYS A 42 15.47 -3.05 -17.33
C LYS A 42 15.02 -3.35 -15.91
N GLY A 43 15.22 -2.43 -14.97
CA GLY A 43 14.83 -2.57 -13.57
C GLY A 43 13.32 -2.72 -13.40
N VAL A 44 12.53 -1.83 -14.01
CA VAL A 44 11.07 -1.87 -13.88
C VAL A 44 10.44 -3.10 -14.56
N ARG A 45 11.04 -3.60 -15.65
CA ARG A 45 10.64 -4.88 -16.26
C ARG A 45 10.95 -6.06 -15.35
N GLY A 46 12.10 -6.03 -14.66
CA GLY A 46 12.46 -7.02 -13.64
C GLY A 46 11.43 -7.07 -12.51
N PHE A 47 11.02 -5.89 -12.01
CA PHE A 47 9.96 -5.79 -10.99
C PHE A 47 8.62 -6.31 -11.51
N GLY A 48 8.21 -5.95 -12.73
CA GLY A 48 7.01 -6.48 -13.36
C GLY A 48 7.04 -8.00 -13.52
N LYS A 49 8.22 -8.58 -13.84
CA LYS A 49 8.41 -10.03 -13.87
C LYS A 49 8.24 -10.66 -12.49
N ALA A 50 8.80 -10.05 -11.44
CA ALA A 50 8.63 -10.54 -10.08
C ALA A 50 7.16 -10.58 -9.66
N ILE A 51 6.32 -9.63 -10.09
CA ILE A 51 4.87 -9.68 -9.89
C ILE A 51 4.27 -10.93 -10.56
N TRP A 52 4.65 -11.23 -11.81
CA TRP A 52 4.17 -12.41 -12.52
C TRP A 52 4.62 -13.72 -11.87
N ASP A 53 5.87 -13.77 -11.41
CA ASP A 53 6.42 -14.94 -10.72
C ASP A 53 5.65 -15.23 -9.41
N VAL A 54 5.30 -14.18 -8.64
CA VAL A 54 4.45 -14.29 -7.45
C VAL A 54 3.03 -14.77 -7.79
N LEU A 55 2.46 -14.29 -8.89
CA LEU A 55 1.11 -14.68 -9.31
C LEU A 55 1.07 -16.07 -9.95
N GLY A 56 2.20 -16.59 -10.44
CA GLY A 56 2.28 -17.80 -11.24
C GLY A 56 1.74 -17.65 -12.68
N GLU A 57 1.47 -16.42 -13.09
CA GLU A 57 0.94 -16.09 -14.42
C GLU A 57 1.40 -14.71 -14.90
N LYS A 58 1.48 -14.53 -16.21
CA LYS A 58 1.85 -13.25 -16.82
C LYS A 58 0.67 -12.28 -16.82
N ARG A 59 0.37 -11.72 -15.68
CA ARG A 59 -0.73 -10.78 -15.47
C ARG A 59 -0.26 -9.55 -14.69
N SER A 60 -0.67 -8.37 -15.13
CA SER A 60 -0.41 -7.09 -14.47
C SER A 60 -1.56 -6.72 -13.53
N PRO A 61 -1.31 -5.97 -12.44
CA PRO A 61 -2.34 -5.54 -11.52
C PRO A 61 -3.29 -4.52 -12.18
N ARG A 62 -4.59 -4.71 -12.06
CA ARG A 62 -5.59 -3.75 -12.54
C ARG A 62 -5.74 -2.55 -11.62
N ILE A 63 -5.46 -2.73 -10.33
CA ILE A 63 -5.44 -1.66 -9.33
C ILE A 63 -4.08 -1.72 -8.65
N VAL A 64 -3.42 -0.57 -8.56
CA VAL A 64 -2.20 -0.37 -7.78
C VAL A 64 -2.53 0.65 -6.71
N PHE A 65 -2.45 0.25 -5.44
CA PHE A 65 -2.61 1.15 -4.31
C PHE A 65 -1.23 1.73 -3.97
N GLU A 66 -1.08 3.03 -4.19
CA GLU A 66 0.18 3.75 -4.11
C GLU A 66 0.22 4.62 -2.86
N HIS A 67 1.30 4.54 -2.11
CA HIS A 67 1.48 5.29 -0.87
C HIS A 67 2.80 6.08 -0.81
N PRO A 68 3.95 5.56 -1.26
CA PRO A 68 5.23 6.29 -1.21
C PRO A 68 5.22 7.56 -2.06
N GLY A 69 4.70 7.52 -3.27
CA GLY A 69 4.58 8.70 -4.12
C GLY A 69 5.74 8.85 -5.09
N GLU A 70 6.58 9.87 -4.87
CA GLU A 70 7.60 10.32 -5.83
C GLU A 70 8.48 9.20 -6.37
N ASP A 71 8.99 8.34 -5.48
CA ASP A 71 9.92 7.28 -5.88
C ASP A 71 9.27 6.13 -6.63
N THR A 72 7.99 5.88 -6.42
CA THR A 72 7.33 4.65 -6.87
C THR A 72 6.27 4.85 -7.94
N ILE A 73 5.71 6.05 -8.10
CA ILE A 73 4.69 6.37 -9.12
C ILE A 73 5.14 5.96 -10.53
N PRO A 74 6.39 6.23 -10.98
CA PRO A 74 6.82 5.82 -12.31
C PRO A 74 6.69 4.32 -12.55
N THR A 75 7.11 3.53 -11.55
CA THR A 75 7.00 2.07 -11.57
C THR A 75 5.56 1.60 -11.51
N SER A 76 4.75 2.18 -10.62
CA SER A 76 3.33 1.86 -10.45
C SER A 76 2.54 2.11 -11.74
N ILE A 77 2.81 3.23 -12.42
CA ILE A 77 2.23 3.49 -13.75
C ILE A 77 2.70 2.45 -14.77
N PHE A 78 3.98 2.07 -14.77
CA PHE A 78 4.49 1.09 -15.73
C PHE A 78 3.85 -0.29 -15.56
N VAL A 79 3.83 -0.83 -14.33
CA VAL A 79 3.35 -2.21 -14.05
C VAL A 79 1.83 -2.35 -14.04
N CYS A 80 1.09 -1.27 -13.83
CA CYS A 80 -0.36 -1.28 -13.89
C CYS A 80 -0.85 -1.77 -15.27
N ASP A 81 -1.89 -2.57 -15.29
CA ASP A 81 -2.46 -3.13 -16.52
C ASP A 81 -3.09 -2.06 -17.43
N THR A 82 -3.32 -2.41 -18.66
CA THR A 82 -4.08 -1.58 -19.62
C THR A 82 -5.50 -1.36 -19.10
N GLY A 83 -5.95 -0.10 -19.10
CA GLY A 83 -7.23 0.31 -18.52
C GLY A 83 -7.27 0.26 -16.99
N GLY A 84 -6.15 -0.05 -16.34
CA GLY A 84 -6.05 -0.12 -14.89
C GLY A 84 -5.99 1.25 -14.22
N MET A 85 -5.90 1.23 -12.89
CA MET A 85 -5.89 2.43 -12.06
C MET A 85 -4.76 2.37 -11.03
N VAL A 86 -4.02 3.46 -10.91
CA VAL A 86 -3.12 3.72 -9.78
C VAL A 86 -3.85 4.68 -8.85
N VAL A 87 -4.10 4.27 -7.62
CA VAL A 87 -4.74 5.08 -6.58
C VAL A 87 -3.67 5.56 -5.62
N ILE A 88 -3.49 6.87 -5.51
CA ILE A 88 -2.51 7.51 -4.62
C ILE A 88 -3.20 8.17 -3.44
N CYS A 89 -2.78 7.85 -2.21
CA CYS A 89 -3.33 8.43 -0.98
C CYS A 89 -2.29 9.16 -0.12
N ALA A 90 -1.01 9.11 -0.48
CA ALA A 90 0.06 9.76 0.27
C ALA A 90 1.28 10.04 -0.62
N GLY A 91 2.29 10.70 -0.08
CA GLY A 91 3.54 11.05 -0.76
C GLY A 91 4.71 11.05 0.22
N THR A 92 4.96 9.90 0.87
CA THR A 92 5.96 9.79 1.94
C THR A 92 7.41 9.94 1.46
N THR A 93 7.66 9.73 0.17
CA THR A 93 8.99 9.92 -0.45
C THR A 93 9.12 11.24 -1.20
N GLY A 94 8.04 12.01 -1.32
CA GLY A 94 8.01 13.31 -2.00
C GLY A 94 6.76 13.49 -2.84
N TYR A 95 6.62 14.70 -3.42
CA TYR A 95 5.39 15.14 -4.08
C TYR A 95 5.54 15.35 -5.59
N ASN A 96 6.76 15.29 -6.14
CA ASN A 96 7.05 15.60 -7.54
C ASN A 96 7.34 14.34 -8.36
N ALA A 97 6.35 13.50 -8.55
CA ALA A 97 6.51 12.27 -9.33
C ALA A 97 6.54 12.54 -10.83
N THR A 98 7.41 11.83 -11.54
CA THR A 98 7.47 11.85 -13.00
C THR A 98 6.65 10.73 -13.62
N VAL A 99 6.01 10.99 -14.75
CA VAL A 99 5.19 10.01 -15.47
C VAL A 99 5.60 9.96 -16.93
N ASP A 100 5.93 8.78 -17.44
CA ASP A 100 6.06 8.59 -18.89
C ASP A 100 4.67 8.44 -19.50
N LEU A 101 4.29 9.46 -20.24
CA LEU A 101 2.95 9.54 -20.82
C LEU A 101 2.65 8.39 -21.76
N ARG A 102 3.67 7.78 -22.41
CA ARG A 102 3.48 6.61 -23.30
C ARG A 102 2.91 5.43 -22.55
N TYR A 103 3.34 5.19 -21.30
CA TYR A 103 2.81 4.11 -20.47
C TYR A 103 1.50 4.47 -19.78
N HIS A 104 1.11 5.73 -19.78
CA HIS A 104 -0.15 6.20 -19.21
C HIS A 104 -1.26 6.29 -20.26
N TRP A 105 -1.16 7.22 -21.24
CA TRP A 105 -2.25 7.45 -22.18
C TRP A 105 -2.42 6.34 -23.22
N MET A 106 -1.33 5.78 -23.78
CA MET A 106 -1.43 4.68 -24.76
C MET A 106 -2.03 3.41 -24.15
N ARG A 107 -1.95 3.26 -22.84
CA ARG A 107 -2.51 2.14 -22.09
C ARG A 107 -3.81 2.48 -21.38
N GLN A 108 -4.38 3.66 -21.62
CA GLN A 108 -5.66 4.10 -21.07
C GLN A 108 -5.75 3.99 -19.54
N LYS A 109 -4.64 4.21 -18.85
CA LYS A 109 -4.56 4.08 -17.39
C LYS A 109 -5.08 5.33 -16.70
N ARG A 110 -5.47 5.18 -15.45
CA ARG A 110 -5.92 6.26 -14.58
C ARG A 110 -4.94 6.44 -13.42
N LEU A 111 -4.65 7.69 -13.08
CA LEU A 111 -4.00 8.07 -11.83
C LEU A 111 -5.04 8.84 -11.02
N GLN A 112 -5.46 8.26 -9.90
CA GLN A 112 -6.55 8.76 -9.08
C GLN A 112 -6.04 9.13 -7.69
N GLY A 113 -6.21 10.38 -7.29
CA GLY A 113 -6.04 10.81 -5.91
C GLY A 113 -7.17 10.27 -5.02
N SER A 114 -6.82 9.86 -3.83
CA SER A 114 -7.76 9.44 -2.78
C SER A 114 -7.43 10.19 -1.50
N HIS A 115 -8.42 10.85 -0.91
CA HIS A 115 -8.26 11.63 0.31
C HIS A 115 -9.54 11.59 1.12
N PHE A 116 -9.43 11.06 2.35
CA PHE A 116 -10.51 10.90 3.31
C PHE A 116 -11.72 10.10 2.79
N ALA A 117 -12.72 10.03 3.64
CA ALA A 117 -14.02 9.44 3.38
C ALA A 117 -15.09 10.38 3.94
N ASN A 118 -16.29 10.33 3.40
CA ASN A 118 -17.46 10.98 3.99
C ASN A 118 -18.13 10.06 5.03
N ASP A 119 -19.12 10.58 5.75
CA ASP A 119 -19.80 9.86 6.82
C ASP A 119 -20.42 8.55 6.33
N VAL A 120 -21.08 8.55 5.18
CA VAL A 120 -21.71 7.36 4.58
C VAL A 120 -20.67 6.27 4.27
N GLN A 121 -19.51 6.65 3.76
CA GLN A 121 -18.41 5.72 3.48
C GLN A 121 -17.80 5.18 4.77
N SER A 122 -17.72 6.02 5.81
CA SER A 122 -17.21 5.62 7.13
C SER A 122 -18.17 4.66 7.83
N GLU A 123 -19.47 4.90 7.76
CA GLU A 123 -20.51 3.98 8.24
C GLU A 123 -20.43 2.64 7.49
N GLY A 124 -20.35 2.66 6.17
CA GLY A 124 -20.25 1.45 5.36
C GLY A 124 -19.00 0.61 5.70
N LEU A 125 -17.86 1.25 5.98
CA LEU A 125 -16.67 0.53 6.47
C LEU A 125 -16.91 -0.07 7.85
N ASN A 126 -17.54 0.68 8.75
CA ASN A 126 -17.85 0.20 10.09
C ASN A 126 -18.79 -1.02 10.05
N ASP A 127 -19.78 -1.01 9.18
CA ASP A 127 -20.68 -2.15 8.97
C ASP A 127 -19.94 -3.40 8.49
N LEU A 128 -18.97 -3.23 7.58
CA LEU A 128 -18.12 -4.34 7.11
C LEU A 128 -17.26 -4.92 8.24
N VAL A 129 -16.72 -4.07 9.11
CA VAL A 129 -15.96 -4.49 10.30
C VAL A 129 -16.86 -5.24 11.27
N LEU A 130 -18.04 -4.71 11.59
CA LEU A 130 -19.01 -5.34 12.48
C LEU A 130 -19.53 -6.67 11.94
N ALA A 131 -19.69 -6.80 10.64
CA ALA A 131 -20.06 -8.03 9.95
C ALA A 131 -18.91 -9.06 9.88
N GLY A 132 -17.69 -8.71 10.33
CA GLY A 132 -16.51 -9.56 10.26
C GLY A 132 -15.98 -9.77 8.84
N GLN A 133 -16.37 -8.93 7.88
CA GLN A 133 -15.92 -8.99 6.49
C GLN A 133 -14.56 -8.29 6.27
N VAL A 134 -14.24 -7.35 7.15
CA VAL A 134 -12.95 -6.64 7.18
C VAL A 134 -12.35 -6.77 8.57
N ASP A 135 -11.14 -7.30 8.65
CA ASP A 135 -10.36 -7.30 9.88
C ASP A 135 -9.72 -5.91 10.05
N PRO A 136 -10.04 -5.16 11.13
CA PRO A 136 -9.42 -3.87 11.40
C PRO A 136 -7.94 -4.00 11.79
N CYS A 137 -7.41 -5.20 11.83
CA CYS A 137 -6.01 -5.48 12.19
C CYS A 137 -5.63 -4.91 13.57
N LEU A 138 -6.54 -4.97 14.53
CA LEU A 138 -6.31 -4.45 15.88
C LEU A 138 -5.24 -5.27 16.58
N SER A 139 -4.14 -4.61 16.97
CA SER A 139 -3.00 -5.25 17.63
C SER A 139 -2.95 -4.97 19.13
N ARG A 140 -3.36 -3.76 19.54
CA ARG A 140 -3.36 -3.36 20.94
C ARG A 140 -4.38 -2.25 21.20
N THR A 141 -5.02 -2.33 22.36
CA THR A 141 -5.84 -1.25 22.90
C THR A 141 -5.15 -0.58 24.08
N PHE A 142 -5.45 0.69 24.26
CA PHE A 142 -4.94 1.52 25.34
C PHE A 142 -6.13 2.22 26.03
N THR A 143 -5.98 2.53 27.30
CA THR A 143 -6.90 3.43 27.99
C THR A 143 -6.65 4.88 27.55
N TRP A 144 -7.54 5.79 27.96
CA TRP A 144 -7.37 7.21 27.67
C TRP A 144 -6.08 7.78 28.30
N GLU A 145 -5.76 7.32 29.50
CA GLU A 145 -4.56 7.73 30.24
C GLU A 145 -3.27 7.25 29.59
N GLU A 146 -3.33 6.15 28.84
CA GLU A 146 -2.18 5.60 28.11
C GLU A 146 -1.97 6.23 26.71
N LEU A 147 -2.79 7.21 26.31
CA LEU A 147 -2.66 7.89 25.01
C LEU A 147 -1.23 8.43 24.74
N PRO A 148 -0.54 9.07 25.70
CA PRO A 148 0.84 9.50 25.49
C PRO A 148 1.80 8.34 25.20
N LEU A 149 1.60 7.19 25.83
CA LEU A 149 2.40 5.99 25.59
C LEU A 149 2.17 5.44 24.17
N ALA A 150 0.92 5.43 23.72
CA ALA A 150 0.60 5.00 22.36
C ALA A 150 1.32 5.87 21.31
N HIS A 151 1.30 7.19 21.48
CA HIS A 151 2.03 8.12 20.62
C HIS A 151 3.55 7.91 20.69
N GLN A 152 4.10 7.70 21.88
CA GLN A 152 5.54 7.46 22.04
C GLN A 152 5.98 6.18 21.33
N LEU A 153 5.19 5.11 21.42
CA LEU A 153 5.47 3.86 20.71
C LEU A 153 5.46 4.05 19.18
N MET A 154 4.53 4.86 18.66
CA MET A 154 4.51 5.20 17.23
C MET A 154 5.74 6.02 16.83
N HIS A 155 6.06 7.05 17.59
CA HIS A 155 7.22 7.91 17.34
C HIS A 155 8.52 7.11 17.31
N ASP A 156 8.69 6.19 18.25
CA ASP A 156 9.89 5.35 18.37
C ASP A 156 9.90 4.16 17.39
N ASN A 157 8.85 4.00 16.57
CA ASN A 157 8.65 2.83 15.70
C ASN A 157 8.69 1.50 16.47
N LYS A 158 8.21 1.51 17.72
CA LYS A 158 8.13 0.34 18.62
C LYS A 158 6.70 -0.17 18.81
N HIS A 159 5.75 0.39 18.09
CA HIS A 159 4.35 -0.06 18.14
C HIS A 159 4.22 -1.50 17.59
N PRO A 160 3.25 -2.29 18.07
CA PRO A 160 2.97 -3.60 17.54
C PRO A 160 2.47 -3.50 16.09
N HIS A 161 2.65 -4.56 15.31
CA HIS A 161 2.14 -4.60 13.94
C HIS A 161 0.61 -4.62 13.93
N GLY A 162 0.00 -3.78 13.13
CA GLY A 162 -1.44 -3.58 13.04
C GLY A 162 -1.84 -2.22 13.61
N ASN A 163 -3.13 -2.02 13.80
CA ASN A 163 -3.69 -0.79 14.32
C ASN A 163 -3.70 -0.78 15.85
N MET A 164 -3.46 0.37 16.41
CA MET A 164 -3.67 0.64 17.85
C MET A 164 -4.95 1.44 18.04
N SER A 165 -5.70 1.15 19.08
CA SER A 165 -6.94 1.83 19.41
C SER A 165 -6.95 2.34 20.84
N ILE A 166 -7.60 3.48 21.05
CA ILE A 166 -7.80 4.07 22.38
C ILE A 166 -9.25 3.82 22.80
N LEU A 167 -9.46 3.33 24.01
CA LEU A 167 -10.79 3.16 24.59
C LEU A 167 -11.28 4.51 25.15
N VAL A 168 -12.15 5.18 24.43
CA VAL A 168 -12.75 6.45 24.84
C VAL A 168 -14.12 6.19 25.43
N GLY A 169 -14.23 6.28 26.76
CA GLY A 169 -15.48 5.99 27.48
C GLY A 169 -15.95 4.54 27.41
N ALA A 170 -15.09 3.61 26.97
CA ALA A 170 -15.36 2.19 26.91
C ALA A 170 -14.43 1.43 27.88
N THR A 171 -14.94 0.38 28.47
CA THR A 171 -14.19 -0.47 29.42
C THR A 171 -13.64 -1.73 28.78
N THR A 172 -14.13 -2.11 27.60
CA THR A 172 -13.73 -3.29 26.85
C THR A 172 -13.59 -3.00 25.37
N THR A 173 -12.77 -3.77 24.70
CA THR A 173 -12.73 -3.77 23.23
C THR A 173 -14.10 -4.17 22.67
N GLY A 174 -14.59 -3.42 21.69
CA GLY A 174 -15.86 -3.72 21.04
C GLY A 174 -15.84 -5.08 20.31
N THR A 175 -17.00 -5.47 19.83
CA THR A 175 -17.25 -6.75 19.19
C THR A 175 -16.52 -6.98 17.86
N GLY A 176 -15.91 -5.95 17.27
CA GLY A 176 -15.18 -6.04 16.01
C GLY A 176 -13.79 -6.69 16.11
N ALA A 177 -13.25 -6.83 17.32
CA ALA A 177 -12.01 -7.58 17.55
C ALA A 177 -12.32 -9.08 17.67
N THR A 178 -12.93 -9.67 16.67
CA THR A 178 -13.09 -11.11 16.66
C THR A 178 -11.72 -11.75 16.52
N ALA A 179 -11.45 -12.63 17.48
CA ALA A 179 -10.33 -13.54 17.41
C ALA A 179 -10.18 -14.05 15.97
N ALA A 180 -8.94 -14.00 15.46
CA ALA A 180 -8.61 -14.63 14.22
C ALA A 180 -9.27 -16.01 14.17
N LYS A 181 -10.13 -16.21 13.19
CA LYS A 181 -10.60 -17.58 12.92
C LYS A 181 -9.37 -18.45 12.67
N PRO A 182 -9.30 -19.62 13.27
CA PRO A 182 -8.17 -20.54 13.14
C PRO A 182 -7.91 -20.93 11.68
#